data_15c8b15bca029b92bcb6ee0709bf7718
#
_entry.id   15c8b15bca029b92bcb6ee0709bf7718
#
_cell.length_a   1.000
_cell.length_b   1.000
_cell.length_c   1.000
_cell.angle_alpha   90.00
_cell.angle_beta   90.00
_cell.angle_gamma   90.00
#
_symmetry.space_group_name_H-M   'P 1'
#
loop_
_entity.id
_entity.type
_entity.pdbx_description
1 polymer ?
#
loop_
_entity_poly.entity_id
_entity_poly.type
_entity_poly.pdbx_seq_one_letter_code
_entity_poly.pdbx_strand_id
1 'polypeptide(L)'
;MSINEKKKVWVVGHKNPDTDSICAAIAYANLKNQADGNRYEAKRAGELNEETKYVLDTFGVKSPGLITDVGAQVKDIEIRKTPGVSGKISLKRAWEMMKEQNVVTLPVTDKENNLEGLIITGDIATSYMDVYDNSILSRAKTQYQNIVDTLDGTMLCGNEHAYFMKGKVVVGSANPETMEQFLEDDDLVIMGNRYDAQICALESNASCIVIAGSPQVPKTIVKMAEEKHCVLITTDYDTYTAARLINQSMPIKFFMRREQLVTFETEEYIDEVREIMSKEKHRDFPVLDEDGKYIGMISRRNLLNMKKKQLILVDHNEKTQAVDGIGGADILEIIDHHRIGSLETMSPVFFRNQPLGCTATIIYQMYQENGVKISKKIAGLLMAAIISDTLMFRSPTCTSIDRITLFGNSV
;
A
#
# COMPACT_ATOMS: atom_id res chain seq x y z
N MET A 1 13.74 2.38 -20.75
CA MET A 1 13.15 1.14 -21.30
C MET A 1 13.22 0.10 -20.18
N SER A 2 12.12 -0.12 -19.44
CA SER A 2 12.08 -1.17 -18.42
C SER A 2 12.12 -2.51 -19.13
N ILE A 3 13.07 -3.34 -18.76
CA ILE A 3 13.11 -4.76 -19.12
C ILE A 3 11.78 -5.34 -18.62
N ASN A 4 10.93 -5.72 -19.57
CA ASN A 4 9.63 -6.34 -19.29
C ASN A 4 9.97 -7.73 -18.74
N GLU A 5 10.12 -7.85 -17.41
CA GLU A 5 10.22 -9.16 -16.76
C GLU A 5 8.94 -9.92 -17.13
N LYS A 6 9.09 -10.92 -17.99
CA LYS A 6 7.97 -11.80 -18.37
C LYS A 6 7.42 -12.40 -17.09
N LYS A 7 6.15 -12.13 -16.77
CA LYS A 7 5.47 -12.67 -15.59
C LYS A 7 5.67 -14.18 -15.51
N LYS A 8 5.95 -14.67 -14.30
CA LYS A 8 5.97 -16.11 -14.02
C LYS A 8 4.57 -16.68 -14.22
N VAL A 9 4.51 -17.87 -14.81
CA VAL A 9 3.28 -18.65 -15.01
C VAL A 9 3.41 -19.92 -14.19
N TRP A 10 2.44 -20.17 -13.33
CA TRP A 10 2.44 -21.38 -12.51
C TRP A 10 1.62 -22.49 -13.18
N VAL A 11 2.20 -23.68 -13.26
CA VAL A 11 1.53 -24.90 -13.74
C VAL A 11 1.14 -25.71 -12.53
N VAL A 12 -0.18 -25.88 -12.32
CA VAL A 12 -0.73 -26.39 -11.05
C VAL A 12 -1.72 -27.52 -11.33
N GLY A 13 -1.56 -28.63 -10.62
CA GLY A 13 -2.54 -29.71 -10.56
C GLY A 13 -3.62 -29.44 -9.51
N HIS A 14 -4.49 -30.42 -9.28
CA HIS A 14 -5.58 -30.31 -8.29
C HIS A 14 -5.08 -30.29 -6.83
N LYS A 15 -5.93 -29.81 -5.89
CA LYS A 15 -5.54 -29.59 -4.49
C LYS A 15 -5.33 -30.83 -3.63
N ASN A 16 -5.77 -32.01 -4.11
CA ASN A 16 -5.44 -33.30 -3.50
C ASN A 16 -4.52 -34.08 -4.46
N PRO A 17 -3.26 -33.64 -4.67
CA PRO A 17 -2.47 -34.07 -5.80
C PRO A 17 -2.07 -35.54 -5.69
N ASP A 18 -2.31 -36.27 -6.76
CA ASP A 18 -1.80 -37.61 -7.01
C ASP A 18 -0.55 -37.59 -7.89
N THR A 19 -0.13 -38.75 -8.34
CA THR A 19 1.09 -38.89 -9.15
C THR A 19 0.92 -38.23 -10.53
N ASP A 20 -0.26 -38.33 -11.17
CA ASP A 20 -0.50 -37.68 -12.47
C ASP A 20 -0.50 -36.17 -12.33
N SER A 21 -1.24 -35.64 -11.38
CA SER A 21 -1.32 -34.20 -11.10
C SER A 21 0.05 -33.52 -10.96
N ILE A 22 0.96 -34.14 -10.21
CA ILE A 22 2.30 -33.59 -9.95
C ILE A 22 3.24 -33.79 -11.14
N CYS A 23 3.26 -35.00 -11.72
CA CYS A 23 4.14 -35.31 -12.85
C CYS A 23 3.72 -34.53 -14.12
N ALA A 24 2.41 -34.38 -14.35
CA ALA A 24 1.86 -33.54 -15.41
C ALA A 24 2.27 -32.07 -15.25
N ALA A 25 2.16 -31.50 -14.04
CA ALA A 25 2.58 -30.13 -13.79
C ALA A 25 4.07 -29.91 -14.09
N ILE A 26 4.93 -30.82 -13.64
CA ILE A 26 6.39 -30.72 -13.88
C ILE A 26 6.71 -30.89 -15.38
N ALA A 27 6.12 -31.89 -16.03
CA ALA A 27 6.36 -32.18 -17.43
C ALA A 27 5.86 -31.05 -18.32
N TYR A 28 4.67 -30.49 -18.05
CA TYR A 28 4.14 -29.41 -18.84
C TYR A 28 4.90 -28.10 -18.66
N ALA A 29 5.29 -27.76 -17.42
CA ALA A 29 6.17 -26.61 -17.17
C ALA A 29 7.51 -26.76 -17.93
N ASN A 30 8.07 -27.97 -18.00
CA ASN A 30 9.27 -28.23 -18.75
C ASN A 30 9.07 -28.07 -20.28
N LEU A 31 7.97 -28.59 -20.82
CA LEU A 31 7.60 -28.42 -22.24
C LEU A 31 7.52 -26.94 -22.60
N LYS A 32 6.73 -26.17 -21.82
CA LYS A 32 6.53 -24.74 -22.05
C LYS A 32 7.82 -23.93 -21.93
N ASN A 33 8.68 -24.26 -20.98
CA ASN A 33 9.99 -23.59 -20.85
C ASN A 33 10.89 -23.83 -22.04
N GLN A 34 10.84 -25.01 -22.68
CA GLN A 34 11.61 -25.29 -23.86
C GLN A 34 11.00 -24.62 -25.12
N ALA A 35 9.68 -24.50 -25.21
CA ALA A 35 8.99 -23.91 -26.36
C ALA A 35 8.93 -22.38 -26.30
N ASP A 36 8.58 -21.80 -25.13
CA ASP A 36 8.23 -20.37 -24.99
C ASP A 36 9.21 -19.56 -24.12
N GLY A 37 10.25 -20.21 -23.59
CA GLY A 37 11.25 -19.60 -22.70
C GLY A 37 10.92 -19.72 -21.20
N ASN A 38 11.95 -19.55 -20.36
CA ASN A 38 11.97 -19.88 -18.93
C ASN A 38 11.09 -18.96 -18.06
N ARG A 39 9.78 -19.19 -18.04
CA ARG A 39 8.84 -18.47 -17.18
C ARG A 39 7.79 -19.36 -16.49
N TYR A 40 7.81 -20.66 -16.81
CA TYR A 40 6.81 -21.60 -16.28
C TYR A 40 7.39 -22.38 -15.11
N GLU A 41 6.67 -22.43 -14.01
CA GLU A 41 7.10 -23.09 -12.78
C GLU A 41 6.00 -24.03 -12.29
N ALA A 42 6.33 -25.31 -12.12
CA ALA A 42 5.41 -26.28 -11.52
C ALA A 42 5.21 -25.96 -10.04
N LYS A 43 3.95 -25.96 -9.60
CA LYS A 43 3.53 -25.81 -8.19
C LYS A 43 2.61 -26.96 -7.82
N ARG A 44 2.51 -27.25 -6.52
CA ARG A 44 1.53 -28.18 -5.96
C ARG A 44 0.54 -27.44 -5.09
N ALA A 45 -0.73 -27.82 -5.18
CA ALA A 45 -1.80 -27.19 -4.40
C ALA A 45 -2.15 -27.98 -3.12
N GLY A 46 -1.40 -29.02 -2.80
CA GLY A 46 -1.59 -29.85 -1.62
C GLY A 46 -0.36 -30.67 -1.26
N GLU A 47 -0.50 -31.50 -0.23
CA GLU A 47 0.58 -32.39 0.22
C GLU A 47 0.75 -33.59 -0.71
N LEU A 48 2.02 -34.03 -0.89
CA LEU A 48 2.35 -35.18 -1.72
C LEU A 48 2.00 -36.48 -0.98
N ASN A 49 1.40 -37.43 -1.70
CA ASN A 49 1.26 -38.80 -1.24
C ASN A 49 2.60 -39.57 -1.32
N GLU A 50 2.70 -40.72 -0.68
CA GLU A 50 3.93 -41.50 -0.60
C GLU A 50 4.39 -42.02 -1.98
N GLU A 51 3.44 -42.38 -2.85
CA GLU A 51 3.73 -42.83 -4.21
C GLU A 51 4.41 -41.72 -5.02
N THR A 52 3.84 -40.52 -4.99
CA THR A 52 4.42 -39.37 -5.70
C THR A 52 5.80 -39.00 -5.16
N LYS A 53 6.02 -39.06 -3.85
CA LYS A 53 7.35 -38.83 -3.25
C LYS A 53 8.35 -39.85 -3.77
N TYR A 54 7.97 -41.15 -3.75
CA TYR A 54 8.83 -42.22 -4.25
C TYR A 54 9.19 -42.02 -5.74
N VAL A 55 8.25 -41.63 -6.56
CA VAL A 55 8.48 -41.34 -8.00
C VAL A 55 9.46 -40.18 -8.18
N LEU A 56 9.24 -39.07 -7.48
CA LEU A 56 10.12 -37.91 -7.56
C LEU A 56 11.56 -38.24 -7.13
N ASP A 57 11.72 -38.97 -6.02
CA ASP A 57 13.03 -39.41 -5.51
C ASP A 57 13.73 -40.37 -6.47
N THR A 58 12.98 -41.31 -7.04
CA THR A 58 13.53 -42.31 -8.00
C THR A 58 14.13 -41.63 -9.26
N PHE A 59 13.47 -40.58 -9.75
CA PHE A 59 13.97 -39.86 -10.92
C PHE A 59 14.83 -38.64 -10.59
N GLY A 60 15.09 -38.39 -9.29
CA GLY A 60 15.91 -37.29 -8.82
C GLY A 60 15.35 -35.91 -9.23
N VAL A 61 14.04 -35.75 -9.09
CA VAL A 61 13.32 -34.51 -9.40
C VAL A 61 12.86 -33.85 -8.11
N LYS A 62 13.16 -32.56 -7.98
CA LYS A 62 12.75 -31.79 -6.80
C LYS A 62 11.23 -31.61 -6.79
N SER A 63 10.63 -31.79 -5.61
CA SER A 63 9.21 -31.50 -5.37
C SER A 63 8.86 -30.05 -5.75
N PRO A 64 7.73 -29.83 -6.45
CA PRO A 64 7.22 -28.48 -6.66
C PRO A 64 6.90 -27.74 -5.36
N GLY A 65 7.10 -26.43 -5.36
CA GLY A 65 6.75 -25.60 -4.20
C GLY A 65 5.24 -25.62 -3.93
N LEU A 66 4.86 -25.69 -2.65
CA LEU A 66 3.46 -25.62 -2.22
C LEU A 66 2.91 -24.22 -2.45
N ILE A 67 1.66 -24.14 -2.93
CA ILE A 67 0.84 -22.95 -2.92
C ILE A 67 -0.54 -23.32 -2.38
N THR A 68 -1.06 -22.53 -1.48
CA THR A 68 -2.39 -22.78 -0.88
C THR A 68 -3.46 -21.85 -1.44
N ASP A 69 -3.06 -20.65 -1.87
CA ASP A 69 -3.95 -19.65 -2.43
C ASP A 69 -3.27 -18.86 -3.55
N VAL A 70 -4.01 -18.59 -4.61
CA VAL A 70 -3.55 -17.81 -5.77
C VAL A 70 -4.28 -16.46 -5.89
N GLY A 71 -5.09 -16.09 -4.91
CA GLY A 71 -5.72 -14.78 -4.82
C GLY A 71 -4.72 -13.63 -4.87
N ALA A 72 -5.12 -12.52 -5.42
CA ALA A 72 -4.31 -11.32 -5.42
C ALA A 72 -4.17 -10.76 -4.00
N GLN A 73 -2.99 -10.29 -3.65
CA GLN A 73 -2.65 -9.68 -2.37
C GLN A 73 -2.34 -8.18 -2.55
N VAL A 74 -2.29 -7.42 -1.45
CA VAL A 74 -2.00 -5.98 -1.49
C VAL A 74 -0.66 -5.69 -2.18
N LYS A 75 0.33 -6.55 -2.06
CA LYS A 75 1.62 -6.44 -2.78
C LYS A 75 1.50 -6.57 -4.31
N ASP A 76 0.42 -7.15 -4.82
CA ASP A 76 0.18 -7.36 -6.26
C ASP A 76 -0.49 -6.15 -6.94
N ILE A 77 -0.89 -5.13 -6.16
CA ILE A 77 -1.47 -3.89 -6.67
C ILE A 77 -0.48 -2.73 -6.61
N GLU A 78 -0.83 -1.64 -7.28
CA GLU A 78 -0.02 -0.42 -7.23
C GLU A 78 -0.22 0.29 -5.89
N ILE A 79 0.82 0.32 -5.05
CA ILE A 79 0.86 1.10 -3.81
C ILE A 79 1.45 2.48 -4.14
N ARG A 80 0.63 3.53 -3.96
CA ARG A 80 1.07 4.91 -4.18
C ARG A 80 2.08 5.32 -3.11
N LYS A 81 3.27 5.72 -3.52
CA LYS A 81 4.35 6.15 -2.64
C LYS A 81 4.15 7.59 -2.16
N THR A 82 3.14 7.81 -1.31
CA THR A 82 2.94 9.10 -0.63
C THR A 82 3.86 9.15 0.59
N PRO A 83 4.80 10.10 0.69
CA PRO A 83 5.72 10.15 1.82
C PRO A 83 4.98 10.50 3.12
N GLY A 84 5.38 9.87 4.22
CA GLY A 84 4.94 10.24 5.55
C GLY A 84 5.44 11.63 5.95
N VAL A 85 4.62 12.38 6.67
CA VAL A 85 4.96 13.72 7.12
C VAL A 85 5.01 13.79 8.65
N SER A 86 5.86 14.67 9.20
CA SER A 86 5.91 14.89 10.65
C SER A 86 4.63 15.55 11.14
N GLY A 87 4.06 15.08 12.24
CA GLY A 87 2.92 15.72 12.91
C GLY A 87 3.18 17.14 13.39
N LYS A 88 4.44 17.62 13.37
CA LYS A 88 4.84 18.98 13.79
C LYS A 88 4.66 20.03 12.71
N ILE A 89 4.50 19.66 11.44
CA ILE A 89 4.30 20.65 10.37
C ILE A 89 2.99 21.41 10.56
N SER A 90 2.95 22.64 10.05
CA SER A 90 1.76 23.47 10.11
C SER A 90 0.64 23.00 9.18
N LEU A 91 -0.60 23.39 9.48
CA LEU A 91 -1.74 23.18 8.57
C LEU A 91 -1.50 23.82 7.20
N LYS A 92 -0.87 25.02 7.13
CA LYS A 92 -0.47 25.67 5.87
C LYS A 92 0.42 24.74 5.05
N ARG A 93 1.51 24.22 5.68
CA ARG A 93 2.45 23.35 4.98
C ARG A 93 1.83 22.03 4.55
N ALA A 94 0.99 21.41 5.38
CA ALA A 94 0.27 20.20 5.00
C ALA A 94 -0.66 20.43 3.81
N TRP A 95 -1.38 21.55 3.77
CA TRP A 95 -2.23 21.93 2.64
C TRP A 95 -1.43 22.14 1.34
N GLU A 96 -0.28 22.80 1.42
CA GLU A 96 0.64 22.98 0.28
C GLU A 96 1.10 21.62 -0.26
N MET A 97 1.55 20.71 0.62
CA MET A 97 1.98 19.38 0.25
C MET A 97 0.85 18.56 -0.39
N MET A 98 -0.38 18.67 0.12
CA MET A 98 -1.55 18.01 -0.50
C MET A 98 -1.78 18.51 -1.93
N LYS A 99 -1.62 19.81 -2.17
CA LYS A 99 -1.74 20.39 -3.52
C LYS A 99 -0.59 19.95 -4.43
N GLU A 100 0.65 20.05 -3.96
CA GLU A 100 1.85 19.67 -4.72
C GLU A 100 1.80 18.22 -5.16
N GLN A 101 1.35 17.31 -4.29
CA GLN A 101 1.27 15.88 -4.54
C GLN A 101 -0.06 15.43 -5.15
N ASN A 102 -1.02 16.34 -5.31
CA ASN A 102 -2.38 16.06 -5.78
C ASN A 102 -3.06 14.94 -4.96
N VAL A 103 -2.97 15.01 -3.64
CA VAL A 103 -3.57 14.07 -2.69
C VAL A 103 -4.53 14.78 -1.75
N VAL A 104 -5.47 14.03 -1.19
CA VAL A 104 -6.46 14.53 -0.20
C VAL A 104 -6.21 14.00 1.20
N THR A 105 -5.21 13.14 1.34
CA THR A 105 -4.82 12.49 2.60
C THR A 105 -3.31 12.48 2.70
N LEU A 106 -2.75 12.93 3.83
CA LEU A 106 -1.34 12.74 4.17
C LEU A 106 -1.22 11.79 5.36
N PRO A 107 -0.37 10.78 5.26
CA PRO A 107 0.01 9.94 6.39
C PRO A 107 0.97 10.73 7.30
N VAL A 108 0.72 10.66 8.59
CA VAL A 108 1.59 11.25 9.60
C VAL A 108 2.42 10.15 10.21
N THR A 109 3.75 10.28 10.14
CA THR A 109 4.68 9.27 10.63
C THR A 109 5.72 9.88 11.56
N ASP A 110 6.29 9.03 12.42
CA ASP A 110 7.47 9.36 13.19
C ASP A 110 8.77 9.25 12.34
N LYS A 111 9.92 9.45 13.00
CA LYS A 111 11.24 9.35 12.35
C LYS A 111 11.60 7.93 11.91
N GLU A 112 10.97 6.93 12.49
CA GLU A 112 11.19 5.51 12.23
C GLU A 112 10.16 4.96 11.22
N ASN A 113 9.36 5.85 10.63
CA ASN A 113 8.29 5.56 9.66
C ASN A 113 7.12 4.76 10.25
N ASN A 114 6.89 4.81 11.57
CA ASN A 114 5.67 4.29 12.17
C ASN A 114 4.52 5.24 11.89
N LEU A 115 3.36 4.70 11.54
CA LEU A 115 2.16 5.49 11.29
C LEU A 115 1.60 6.02 12.62
N GLU A 116 1.56 7.36 12.78
CA GLU A 116 0.99 8.04 13.95
C GLU A 116 -0.46 8.49 13.74
N GLY A 117 -0.86 8.68 12.49
CA GLY A 117 -2.20 9.17 12.15
C GLY A 117 -2.35 9.53 10.67
N LEU A 118 -3.53 10.05 10.35
CA LEU A 118 -3.86 10.59 9.03
C LEU A 118 -4.45 11.99 9.18
N ILE A 119 -4.10 12.88 8.25
CA ILE A 119 -4.80 14.16 8.10
C ILE A 119 -5.40 14.24 6.70
N ILE A 120 -6.68 14.61 6.62
CA ILE A 120 -7.39 14.78 5.36
C ILE A 120 -7.76 16.25 5.12
N THR A 121 -8.06 16.60 3.87
CA THR A 121 -8.51 17.96 3.51
C THR A 121 -9.73 18.42 4.32
N GLY A 122 -10.61 17.49 4.70
CA GLY A 122 -11.77 17.77 5.55
C GLY A 122 -11.37 18.23 6.96
N ASP A 123 -10.33 17.63 7.55
CA ASP A 123 -9.84 18.01 8.88
C ASP A 123 -9.25 19.44 8.85
N ILE A 124 -8.53 19.78 7.77
CA ILE A 124 -8.01 21.15 7.55
C ILE A 124 -9.17 22.14 7.37
N ALA A 125 -10.19 21.79 6.60
CA ALA A 125 -11.36 22.66 6.40
C ALA A 125 -12.12 22.89 7.72
N THR A 126 -12.34 21.83 8.49
CA THR A 126 -12.99 21.92 9.82
C THR A 126 -12.16 22.77 10.77
N SER A 127 -10.83 22.58 10.82
CA SER A 127 -9.96 23.40 11.66
C SER A 127 -10.02 24.89 11.33
N TYR A 128 -10.31 25.23 10.09
CA TYR A 128 -10.44 26.63 9.65
C TYR A 128 -11.83 27.23 9.92
N MET A 129 -12.88 26.40 9.83
CA MET A 129 -14.27 26.84 9.99
C MET A 129 -14.72 26.93 11.46
N ASP A 130 -14.20 26.05 12.31
CA ASP A 130 -14.64 25.90 13.72
C ASP A 130 -13.80 26.73 14.70
N VAL A 131 -12.96 27.64 14.23
CA VAL A 131 -12.10 28.47 15.10
C VAL A 131 -12.90 29.64 15.67
N TYR A 132 -13.55 29.40 16.80
CA TYR A 132 -14.12 30.43 17.66
C TYR A 132 -13.31 30.66 18.94
N ASP A 133 -12.34 29.80 19.23
CA ASP A 133 -11.50 29.82 20.42
C ASP A 133 -10.14 30.44 20.09
N ASN A 134 -9.90 31.65 20.59
CA ASN A 134 -8.63 32.35 20.38
C ASN A 134 -7.46 31.77 21.19
N SER A 135 -7.68 30.79 22.08
CA SER A 135 -6.65 30.05 22.82
C SER A 135 -6.19 28.77 22.08
N ILE A 136 -6.76 28.48 20.90
CA ILE A 136 -6.49 27.21 20.19
C ILE A 136 -5.00 27.03 19.80
N LEU A 137 -4.28 28.13 19.50
CA LEU A 137 -2.85 28.07 19.18
C LEU A 137 -2.00 27.55 20.34
N SER A 138 -2.28 28.01 21.56
CA SER A 138 -1.57 27.57 22.76
C SER A 138 -1.96 26.14 23.15
N ARG A 139 -3.23 25.78 23.02
CA ARG A 139 -3.72 24.41 23.22
C ARG A 139 -3.10 23.41 22.23
N ALA A 140 -2.91 23.83 20.98
CA ALA A 140 -2.24 23.03 19.96
C ALA A 140 -0.73 22.95 20.18
N LYS A 141 -0.17 23.72 21.12
CA LYS A 141 1.27 23.85 21.38
C LYS A 141 2.00 24.19 20.10
N THR A 142 1.62 25.33 19.53
CA THR A 142 2.16 25.78 18.23
C THR A 142 3.59 26.24 18.40
N GLN A 143 4.50 25.70 17.56
CA GLN A 143 5.89 26.11 17.54
C GLN A 143 6.04 27.49 16.89
N TYR A 144 6.88 28.37 17.43
CA TYR A 144 7.06 29.71 16.86
C TYR A 144 7.60 29.67 15.43
N GLN A 145 8.42 28.68 15.05
CA GLN A 145 8.84 28.47 13.66
C GLN A 145 7.64 28.31 12.71
N ASN A 146 6.60 27.55 13.11
CA ASN A 146 5.39 27.42 12.30
C ASN A 146 4.67 28.76 12.11
N ILE A 147 4.71 29.64 13.12
CA ILE A 147 4.12 30.99 13.03
C ILE A 147 4.92 31.83 12.05
N VAL A 148 6.25 31.83 12.17
CA VAL A 148 7.17 32.53 11.25
C VAL A 148 6.94 32.06 9.80
N ASP A 149 6.97 30.74 9.56
CA ASP A 149 6.78 30.17 8.23
C ASP A 149 5.39 30.45 7.65
N THR A 150 4.36 30.42 8.51
CA THR A 150 2.97 30.68 8.07
C THR A 150 2.75 32.13 7.67
N LEU A 151 3.39 33.05 8.38
CA LEU A 151 3.25 34.50 8.15
C LEU A 151 4.33 35.06 7.20
N ASP A 152 5.14 34.19 6.57
CA ASP A 152 6.31 34.61 5.78
C ASP A 152 7.11 35.68 6.50
N GLY A 153 7.31 35.48 7.82
CA GLY A 153 7.82 36.46 8.76
C GLY A 153 9.31 36.32 9.06
N THR A 154 9.79 37.25 9.83
CA THR A 154 11.17 37.23 10.39
C THR A 154 11.11 37.33 11.90
N MET A 155 11.77 36.45 12.62
CA MET A 155 11.93 36.54 14.07
C MET A 155 13.04 37.52 14.39
N LEU A 156 12.72 38.57 15.17
CA LEU A 156 13.70 39.57 15.61
C LEU A 156 14.30 39.22 16.96
N CYS A 157 13.52 38.59 17.83
CA CYS A 157 14.03 38.06 19.09
C CYS A 157 13.21 36.86 19.55
N GLY A 158 13.81 35.98 20.37
CA GLY A 158 13.16 34.77 20.86
C GLY A 158 13.83 33.48 20.35
N ASN A 159 13.13 32.35 20.54
CA ASN A 159 13.58 31.03 20.09
C ASN A 159 12.52 30.39 19.20
N GLU A 160 12.84 30.24 17.93
CA GLU A 160 11.93 29.65 16.92
C GLU A 160 11.52 28.19 17.23
N HIS A 161 12.36 27.46 17.97
CA HIS A 161 12.07 26.08 18.38
C HIS A 161 11.24 25.97 19.65
N ALA A 162 10.99 27.08 20.36
CA ALA A 162 10.07 27.12 21.48
C ALA A 162 8.60 27.08 21.00
N TYR A 163 7.69 26.90 21.95
CA TYR A 163 6.27 26.70 21.69
C TYR A 163 5.43 27.76 22.39
N PHE A 164 4.40 28.22 21.71
CA PHE A 164 3.33 29.01 22.32
C PHE A 164 2.44 28.08 23.14
N MET A 165 2.56 28.16 24.47
CA MET A 165 2.00 27.17 25.41
C MET A 165 0.81 27.67 26.20
N LYS A 166 0.68 29.00 26.36
CA LYS A 166 -0.35 29.67 27.16
C LYS A 166 -0.79 30.94 26.46
N GLY A 167 -1.90 31.52 26.94
CA GLY A 167 -2.46 32.76 26.41
C GLY A 167 -3.35 32.52 25.19
N LYS A 168 -3.90 33.60 24.70
CA LYS A 168 -4.79 33.68 23.54
C LYS A 168 -4.21 34.59 22.47
N VAL A 169 -4.75 34.50 21.26
CA VAL A 169 -4.39 35.41 20.17
C VAL A 169 -5.28 36.63 20.22
N VAL A 170 -4.67 37.81 20.25
CA VAL A 170 -5.35 39.10 20.35
C VAL A 170 -4.89 40.03 19.23
N VAL A 171 -5.81 40.84 18.68
CA VAL A 171 -5.46 41.90 17.74
C VAL A 171 -5.38 43.25 18.50
N GLY A 172 -4.16 43.79 18.61
CA GLY A 172 -3.85 45.04 19.28
C GLY A 172 -4.17 46.28 18.43
N SER A 173 -5.45 46.51 18.14
CA SER A 173 -5.90 47.65 17.31
C SER A 173 -6.38 48.85 18.10
N ALA A 174 -6.67 48.68 19.40
CA ALA A 174 -7.14 49.74 20.28
C ALA A 174 -6.00 50.67 20.77
N ASN A 175 -6.34 51.74 21.47
CA ASN A 175 -5.34 52.55 22.19
C ASN A 175 -4.82 51.77 23.43
N PRO A 176 -3.64 52.17 24.02
CA PRO A 176 -3.04 51.46 25.14
C PRO A 176 -3.98 51.27 26.33
N GLU A 177 -4.67 52.30 26.75
CA GLU A 177 -5.58 52.25 27.92
C GLU A 177 -6.72 51.24 27.73
N THR A 178 -7.17 51.01 26.50
CA THR A 178 -8.16 50.00 26.17
C THR A 178 -7.53 48.62 26.05
N MET A 179 -6.31 48.52 25.51
CA MET A 179 -5.60 47.26 25.37
C MET A 179 -5.29 46.62 26.72
N GLU A 180 -4.86 47.40 27.72
CA GLU A 180 -4.59 46.95 29.09
C GLU A 180 -5.82 46.25 29.75
N GLN A 181 -7.05 46.57 29.31
CA GLN A 181 -8.25 45.99 29.87
C GLN A 181 -8.54 44.55 29.40
N PHE A 182 -8.00 44.12 28.26
CA PHE A 182 -8.27 42.81 27.69
C PHE A 182 -7.04 41.97 27.42
N LEU A 183 -5.83 42.53 27.50
CA LEU A 183 -4.59 41.76 27.43
C LEU A 183 -4.37 41.01 28.75
N GLU A 184 -3.90 39.79 28.63
CA GLU A 184 -3.54 38.91 29.74
C GLU A 184 -2.09 38.44 29.59
N ASP A 185 -1.53 37.97 30.71
CA ASP A 185 -0.17 37.39 30.67
C ASP A 185 -0.09 36.23 29.65
N ASP A 186 1.04 36.13 29.01
CA ASP A 186 1.34 35.10 28.00
C ASP A 186 0.57 35.24 26.66
N ASP A 187 -0.22 36.29 26.42
CA ASP A 187 -0.96 36.48 25.16
C ASP A 187 -0.03 36.65 23.98
N LEU A 188 -0.49 36.23 22.78
CA LEU A 188 0.09 36.52 21.48
C LEU A 188 -0.65 37.69 20.84
N VAL A 189 0.03 38.81 20.62
CA VAL A 189 -0.57 40.04 20.13
C VAL A 189 -0.18 40.34 18.70
N ILE A 190 -1.15 40.46 17.79
CA ILE A 190 -0.93 40.87 16.40
C ILE A 190 -1.27 42.37 16.30
N MET A 191 -0.33 43.17 15.84
CA MET A 191 -0.51 44.64 15.76
C MET A 191 0.26 45.25 14.59
N GLY A 192 -0.06 46.49 14.31
CA GLY A 192 0.71 47.33 13.37
C GLY A 192 1.89 48.00 14.05
N ASN A 193 2.50 48.95 13.33
CA ASN A 193 3.73 49.63 13.76
C ASN A 193 3.47 50.84 14.71
N ARG A 194 2.65 50.66 15.74
CA ARG A 194 2.41 51.69 16.74
C ARG A 194 3.30 51.45 17.97
N TYR A 195 4.24 52.38 18.23
CA TYR A 195 5.24 52.26 19.28
C TYR A 195 4.62 52.17 20.69
N ASP A 196 3.59 52.98 20.97
CA ASP A 196 2.84 52.99 22.24
C ASP A 196 2.11 51.64 22.49
N ALA A 197 1.52 51.07 21.47
CA ALA A 197 0.84 49.77 21.55
C ALA A 197 1.85 48.60 21.74
N GLN A 198 3.06 48.71 21.14
CA GLN A 198 4.12 47.71 21.32
C GLN A 198 4.64 47.72 22.77
N ILE A 199 4.83 48.90 23.37
CA ILE A 199 5.21 49.04 24.79
C ILE A 199 4.11 48.44 25.67
N CYS A 200 2.86 48.85 25.46
CA CYS A 200 1.71 48.31 26.23
C CYS A 200 1.67 46.79 26.24
N ALA A 201 1.82 46.13 25.07
CA ALA A 201 1.82 44.66 24.98
C ALA A 201 2.99 44.05 25.78
N LEU A 202 4.20 44.66 25.70
CA LEU A 202 5.36 44.21 26.48
C LEU A 202 5.18 44.39 27.97
N GLU A 203 4.59 45.49 28.41
CA GLU A 203 4.27 45.75 29.83
C GLU A 203 3.20 44.83 30.36
N SER A 204 2.24 44.41 29.51
CA SER A 204 1.21 43.40 29.82
C SER A 204 1.74 41.96 29.75
N ASN A 205 3.04 41.74 29.72
CA ASN A 205 3.73 40.43 29.67
C ASN A 205 3.27 39.53 28.52
N ALA A 206 3.03 40.10 27.34
CA ALA A 206 2.78 39.29 26.13
C ALA A 206 3.91 38.32 25.88
N SER A 207 3.63 37.06 25.60
CA SER A 207 4.65 36.04 25.25
C SER A 207 5.16 36.17 23.82
N CYS A 208 4.33 36.73 22.92
CA CYS A 208 4.69 36.95 21.52
C CYS A 208 4.00 38.19 20.96
N ILE A 209 4.73 38.97 20.19
CA ILE A 209 4.20 40.07 19.41
C ILE A 209 4.50 39.86 17.94
N VAL A 210 3.47 39.90 17.11
CA VAL A 210 3.56 39.88 15.65
C VAL A 210 3.30 41.29 15.12
N ILE A 211 4.32 41.92 14.55
CA ILE A 211 4.25 43.25 13.98
C ILE A 211 4.06 43.16 12.47
N ALA A 212 2.88 43.61 12.03
CA ALA A 212 2.41 43.54 10.65
C ALA A 212 2.81 44.79 9.84
N GLY A 213 3.00 44.62 8.50
CA GLY A 213 3.25 45.71 7.56
C GLY A 213 4.71 46.11 7.36
N SER A 214 5.65 45.16 7.50
CA SER A 214 7.09 45.35 7.24
C SER A 214 7.73 46.55 7.96
N PRO A 215 7.51 46.76 9.23
CA PRO A 215 8.06 47.91 9.87
C PRO A 215 9.54 47.71 10.22
N GLN A 216 10.27 48.82 10.17
CA GLN A 216 11.53 48.92 10.92
C GLN A 216 11.18 49.01 12.40
N VAL A 217 11.41 47.95 13.16
CA VAL A 217 11.14 47.91 14.60
C VAL A 217 12.27 48.64 15.33
N PRO A 218 11.96 49.61 16.21
CA PRO A 218 12.98 50.32 17.00
C PRO A 218 13.82 49.36 17.85
N LYS A 219 15.11 49.58 17.93
CA LYS A 219 16.02 48.77 18.76
C LYS A 219 15.63 48.74 20.25
N THR A 220 14.96 49.78 20.72
CA THR A 220 14.40 49.84 22.09
C THR A 220 13.33 48.81 22.32
N ILE A 221 12.42 48.58 21.34
CA ILE A 221 11.39 47.56 21.43
C ILE A 221 12.02 46.17 21.40
N VAL A 222 12.99 45.91 20.52
CA VAL A 222 13.70 44.63 20.46
C VAL A 222 14.36 44.31 21.81
N LYS A 223 15.06 45.30 22.39
CA LYS A 223 15.73 45.15 23.69
C LYS A 223 14.73 44.88 24.81
N MET A 224 13.62 45.59 24.86
CA MET A 224 12.55 45.37 25.85
C MET A 224 11.96 43.97 25.69
N ALA A 225 11.73 43.49 24.45
CA ALA A 225 11.22 42.15 24.19
C ALA A 225 12.20 41.07 24.67
N GLU A 226 13.54 41.28 24.45
CA GLU A 226 14.57 40.37 24.98
C GLU A 226 14.55 40.33 26.52
N GLU A 227 14.50 41.51 27.20
CA GLU A 227 14.44 41.61 28.66
C GLU A 227 13.18 40.93 29.24
N LYS A 228 12.05 41.02 28.55
CA LYS A 228 10.78 40.40 28.91
C LYS A 228 10.59 38.98 28.47
N HIS A 229 11.58 38.41 27.74
CA HIS A 229 11.47 37.06 27.12
C HIS A 229 10.31 36.94 26.15
N CYS A 230 9.88 38.03 25.52
CA CYS A 230 8.80 38.08 24.55
C CYS A 230 9.34 37.76 23.15
N VAL A 231 8.71 36.83 22.45
CA VAL A 231 9.03 36.52 21.05
C VAL A 231 8.54 37.66 20.16
N LEU A 232 9.40 38.19 19.30
CA LEU A 232 9.10 39.32 18.41
C LEU A 232 9.25 38.87 16.96
N ILE A 233 8.13 38.89 16.21
CA ILE A 233 8.06 38.50 14.80
C ILE A 233 7.58 39.68 13.97
N THR A 234 8.16 39.89 12.80
CA THR A 234 7.64 40.83 11.80
C THR A 234 7.16 40.10 10.56
N THR A 235 6.17 40.64 9.88
CA THR A 235 5.66 40.13 8.60
C THR A 235 5.28 41.27 7.67
N ASP A 236 5.38 41.02 6.37
CA ASP A 236 4.96 41.95 5.30
C ASP A 236 3.40 42.00 5.16
N TYR A 237 2.70 41.01 5.68
CA TYR A 237 1.25 41.01 5.68
C TYR A 237 0.69 42.14 6.54
N ASP A 238 -0.48 42.65 6.16
CA ASP A 238 -1.26 43.53 7.01
C ASP A 238 -1.85 42.78 8.21
N THR A 239 -2.33 43.51 9.22
CA THR A 239 -2.86 42.96 10.48
C THR A 239 -4.02 41.99 10.24
N TYR A 240 -4.92 42.29 9.28
CA TYR A 240 -6.04 41.42 8.97
C TYR A 240 -5.60 40.11 8.34
N THR A 241 -4.68 40.17 7.38
CA THR A 241 -4.12 38.98 6.72
C THR A 241 -3.34 38.13 7.75
N ALA A 242 -2.51 38.73 8.58
CA ALA A 242 -1.78 38.01 9.64
C ALA A 242 -2.73 37.33 10.62
N ALA A 243 -3.80 38.01 11.07
CA ALA A 243 -4.80 37.45 11.97
C ALA A 243 -5.59 36.29 11.34
N ARG A 244 -5.84 36.34 10.02
CA ARG A 244 -6.49 35.22 9.30
C ARG A 244 -5.59 34.02 9.14
N LEU A 245 -4.30 34.23 8.86
CA LEU A 245 -3.36 33.16 8.56
C LEU A 245 -2.82 32.45 9.78
N ILE A 246 -2.73 33.16 10.95
CA ILE A 246 -2.02 32.63 12.11
C ILE A 246 -2.53 31.28 12.58
N ASN A 247 -3.81 31.00 12.43
CA ASN A 247 -4.41 29.71 12.80
C ASN A 247 -3.92 28.55 11.93
N GLN A 248 -3.40 28.86 10.73
CA GLN A 248 -2.83 27.83 9.85
C GLN A 248 -1.41 27.41 10.30
N SER A 249 -0.81 28.09 11.31
CA SER A 249 0.47 27.72 11.91
C SER A 249 0.37 26.51 12.86
N MET A 250 -0.83 26.13 13.27
CA MET A 250 -1.05 25.01 14.19
C MET A 250 -0.51 23.70 13.62
N PRO A 251 0.13 22.86 14.46
CA PRO A 251 0.66 21.58 14.04
C PRO A 251 -0.44 20.58 13.67
N ILE A 252 -0.27 19.84 12.57
CA ILE A 252 -1.28 18.88 12.11
C ILE A 252 -1.58 17.77 13.11
N LYS A 253 -0.64 17.43 13.98
CA LYS A 253 -0.86 16.42 15.05
C LYS A 253 -2.01 16.74 15.99
N PHE A 254 -2.44 18.01 16.08
CA PHE A 254 -3.57 18.41 16.89
C PHE A 254 -4.91 18.03 16.24
N PHE A 255 -4.95 17.94 14.93
CA PHE A 255 -6.16 17.68 14.13
C PHE A 255 -6.20 16.31 13.48
N MET A 256 -5.05 15.63 13.39
CA MET A 256 -4.97 14.34 12.73
C MET A 256 -5.80 13.27 13.46
N ARG A 257 -6.33 12.36 12.68
CA ARG A 257 -7.01 11.17 13.19
C ARG A 257 -5.98 10.14 13.63
N ARG A 258 -6.14 9.61 14.83
CA ARG A 258 -5.23 8.62 15.44
C ARG A 258 -5.92 7.32 15.77
N GLU A 259 -7.21 7.37 16.05
CA GLU A 259 -7.98 6.21 16.48
C GLU A 259 -8.72 5.59 15.31
N GLN A 260 -8.91 4.27 15.38
CA GLN A 260 -9.65 3.49 14.38
C GLN A 260 -9.12 3.69 12.95
N LEU A 261 -7.79 3.78 12.80
CA LEU A 261 -7.18 3.82 11.49
C LEU A 261 -7.32 2.44 10.83
N VAL A 262 -7.97 2.40 9.67
CA VAL A 262 -8.00 1.20 8.84
C VAL A 262 -6.75 1.18 8.01
N THR A 263 -5.88 0.20 8.26
CA THR A 263 -4.61 -0.05 7.55
C THR A 263 -4.65 -1.44 6.94
N PHE A 264 -3.81 -1.68 5.95
CA PHE A 264 -3.66 -2.99 5.33
C PHE A 264 -2.19 -3.40 5.29
N GLU A 265 -1.95 -4.72 5.38
CA GLU A 265 -0.62 -5.30 5.23
C GLU A 265 -0.42 -5.83 3.81
N THR A 266 0.86 -5.97 3.40
CA THR A 266 1.21 -6.40 2.04
C THR A 266 0.69 -7.79 1.68
N GLU A 267 0.56 -8.67 2.67
CA GLU A 267 0.14 -10.06 2.48
C GLU A 267 -1.38 -10.28 2.53
N GLU A 268 -2.16 -9.25 2.89
CA GLU A 268 -3.62 -9.38 2.93
C GLU A 268 -4.23 -9.60 1.55
N TYR A 269 -5.27 -10.45 1.49
CA TYR A 269 -5.96 -10.75 0.25
C TYR A 269 -6.90 -9.62 -0.19
N ILE A 270 -6.87 -9.31 -1.47
CA ILE A 270 -7.64 -8.18 -2.04
C ILE A 270 -9.15 -8.34 -1.87
N ASP A 271 -9.68 -9.56 -1.81
CA ASP A 271 -11.12 -9.76 -1.61
C ASP A 271 -11.55 -9.34 -0.21
N GLU A 272 -10.75 -9.61 0.82
CA GLU A 272 -10.98 -9.16 2.20
C GLU A 272 -10.81 -7.64 2.30
N VAL A 273 -9.73 -7.11 1.71
CA VAL A 273 -9.47 -5.66 1.63
C VAL A 273 -10.64 -4.93 0.98
N ARG A 274 -11.18 -5.47 -0.12
CA ARG A 274 -12.34 -4.90 -0.83
C ARG A 274 -13.58 -4.87 0.05
N GLU A 275 -13.84 -5.94 0.81
CA GLU A 275 -14.97 -6.01 1.74
C GLU A 275 -14.86 -4.93 2.83
N ILE A 276 -13.68 -4.79 3.45
CA ILE A 276 -13.41 -3.78 4.47
C ILE A 276 -13.58 -2.38 3.86
N MET A 277 -12.91 -2.10 2.73
CA MET A 277 -13.02 -0.80 2.05
C MET A 277 -14.46 -0.44 1.66
N SER A 278 -15.31 -1.43 1.37
CA SER A 278 -16.71 -1.18 0.98
C SER A 278 -17.56 -0.61 2.12
N LYS A 279 -17.21 -0.95 3.36
CA LYS A 279 -17.90 -0.52 4.58
C LYS A 279 -17.38 0.85 5.07
N GLU A 280 -16.20 1.24 4.65
CA GLU A 280 -15.53 2.46 5.10
C GLU A 280 -15.86 3.68 4.24
N LYS A 281 -15.95 4.86 4.88
CA LYS A 281 -16.14 6.15 4.18
C LYS A 281 -14.82 6.77 3.72
N HIS A 282 -13.68 6.22 4.14
CA HIS A 282 -12.37 6.73 3.78
C HIS A 282 -12.06 6.49 2.30
N ARG A 283 -11.30 7.39 1.69
CA ARG A 283 -10.88 7.30 0.29
C ARG A 283 -9.55 6.56 0.13
N ASP A 284 -8.62 6.84 1.03
CA ASP A 284 -7.26 6.35 1.00
C ASP A 284 -6.96 5.58 2.29
N PHE A 285 -6.19 4.50 2.18
CA PHE A 285 -5.86 3.60 3.26
C PHE A 285 -4.34 3.39 3.30
N PRO A 286 -3.69 3.53 4.47
CA PRO A 286 -2.28 3.23 4.62
C PRO A 286 -1.99 1.75 4.43
N VAL A 287 -0.82 1.46 3.84
CA VAL A 287 -0.26 0.11 3.75
C VAL A 287 0.98 0.04 4.63
N LEU A 288 1.07 -1.02 5.40
CA LEU A 288 2.19 -1.35 6.27
C LEU A 288 2.94 -2.56 5.71
N ASP A 289 4.24 -2.63 5.98
CA ASP A 289 5.03 -3.82 5.71
C ASP A 289 4.94 -4.85 6.86
N GLU A 290 5.70 -5.94 6.75
CA GLU A 290 5.75 -7.02 7.74
C GLU A 290 6.27 -6.55 9.12
N ASP A 291 7.02 -5.46 9.17
CA ASP A 291 7.54 -4.84 10.40
C ASP A 291 6.57 -3.77 10.97
N GLY A 292 5.40 -3.60 10.36
CA GLY A 292 4.41 -2.59 10.74
C GLY A 292 4.77 -1.17 10.33
N LYS A 293 5.75 -0.98 9.43
CA LYS A 293 6.17 0.33 8.94
C LYS A 293 5.29 0.78 7.77
N TYR A 294 5.01 2.06 7.73
CA TYR A 294 4.27 2.66 6.64
C TYR A 294 5.06 2.63 5.33
N ILE A 295 4.47 2.11 4.25
CA ILE A 295 5.12 2.00 2.94
C ILE A 295 4.40 2.73 1.80
N GLY A 296 3.16 3.15 2.01
CA GLY A 296 2.40 3.88 1.00
C GLY A 296 0.90 3.85 1.25
N MET A 297 0.14 4.33 0.29
CA MET A 297 -1.32 4.43 0.34
C MET A 297 -1.96 3.66 -0.79
N ILE A 298 -3.11 3.06 -0.52
CA ILE A 298 -3.99 2.47 -1.53
C ILE A 298 -5.40 3.08 -1.45
N SER A 299 -6.13 2.95 -2.54
CA SER A 299 -7.53 3.36 -2.64
C SER A 299 -8.32 2.31 -3.42
N ARG A 300 -9.65 2.39 -3.41
CA ARG A 300 -10.52 1.51 -4.21
C ARG A 300 -10.13 1.48 -5.69
N ARG A 301 -9.58 2.58 -6.22
CA ARG A 301 -9.13 2.65 -7.62
C ARG A 301 -7.96 1.72 -7.91
N ASN A 302 -7.05 1.53 -6.94
CA ASN A 302 -5.90 0.64 -7.12
C ASN A 302 -6.32 -0.83 -7.25
N LEU A 303 -7.49 -1.21 -6.70
CA LEU A 303 -8.04 -2.57 -6.82
C LEU A 303 -8.53 -2.92 -8.24
N LEU A 304 -8.76 -1.91 -9.10
CA LEU A 304 -9.22 -2.13 -10.47
C LEU A 304 -8.12 -2.61 -11.42
N ASN A 305 -6.86 -2.32 -11.11
CA ASN A 305 -5.69 -2.60 -11.96
C ASN A 305 -4.79 -3.70 -11.35
N MET A 306 -5.39 -4.74 -10.76
CA MET A 306 -4.65 -5.85 -10.15
C MET A 306 -3.83 -6.62 -11.18
N LYS A 307 -2.62 -6.98 -10.81
CA LYS A 307 -1.82 -7.95 -11.55
C LYS A 307 -2.21 -9.36 -11.11
N LYS A 308 -3.16 -9.97 -11.80
CA LYS A 308 -3.57 -11.35 -11.54
C LYS A 308 -2.39 -12.33 -11.73
N LYS A 309 -2.32 -13.37 -10.90
CA LYS A 309 -1.39 -14.48 -11.06
C LYS A 309 -1.78 -15.29 -12.28
N GLN A 310 -0.82 -15.66 -13.13
CA GLN A 310 -1.05 -16.42 -14.36
C GLN A 310 -0.90 -17.91 -14.08
N LEU A 311 -1.91 -18.67 -14.44
CA LEU A 311 -1.97 -20.12 -14.17
C LEU A 311 -2.20 -20.93 -15.44
N ILE A 312 -1.63 -22.13 -15.44
CA ILE A 312 -2.00 -23.24 -16.29
C ILE A 312 -2.47 -24.35 -15.38
N LEU A 313 -3.66 -24.87 -15.63
CA LEU A 313 -4.22 -25.98 -14.88
C LEU A 313 -3.97 -27.28 -15.60
N VAL A 314 -3.53 -28.28 -14.87
CA VAL A 314 -3.36 -29.65 -15.37
C VAL A 314 -4.14 -30.62 -14.50
N ASP A 315 -4.71 -31.65 -15.12
CA ASP A 315 -5.35 -32.76 -14.43
C ASP A 315 -6.60 -32.38 -13.61
N HIS A 316 -7.23 -31.26 -13.92
CA HIS A 316 -8.54 -30.86 -13.40
C HIS A 316 -9.09 -29.64 -14.15
N ASN A 317 -10.41 -29.54 -14.16
CA ASN A 317 -11.15 -28.39 -14.70
C ASN A 317 -12.38 -28.03 -13.85
N GLU A 318 -12.40 -28.43 -12.58
CA GLU A 318 -13.45 -28.09 -11.61
C GLU A 318 -12.95 -27.11 -10.56
N LYS A 319 -13.73 -26.05 -10.26
CA LYS A 319 -13.38 -25.04 -9.25
C LYS A 319 -13.17 -25.65 -7.85
N THR A 320 -13.92 -26.69 -7.51
CA THR A 320 -13.82 -27.37 -6.21
C THR A 320 -12.52 -28.15 -6.01
N GLN A 321 -11.87 -28.51 -7.11
CA GLN A 321 -10.58 -29.22 -7.12
C GLN A 321 -9.39 -28.28 -7.26
N ALA A 322 -9.62 -27.04 -7.70
CA ALA A 322 -8.56 -26.06 -7.91
C ALA A 322 -8.04 -25.49 -6.59
N VAL A 323 -6.85 -24.93 -6.66
CA VAL A 323 -6.24 -24.14 -5.58
C VAL A 323 -7.14 -22.99 -5.16
N ASP A 324 -7.13 -22.61 -3.88
CA ASP A 324 -7.96 -21.52 -3.39
C ASP A 324 -7.59 -20.19 -4.06
N GLY A 325 -8.54 -19.25 -4.14
CA GLY A 325 -8.34 -17.97 -4.85
C GLY A 325 -8.37 -18.06 -6.38
N ILE A 326 -8.66 -19.23 -6.99
CA ILE A 326 -8.64 -19.46 -8.44
C ILE A 326 -9.51 -18.47 -9.24
N GLY A 327 -10.61 -18.00 -8.68
CA GLY A 327 -11.49 -17.00 -9.33
C GLY A 327 -10.83 -15.64 -9.52
N GLY A 328 -9.78 -15.32 -8.75
CA GLY A 328 -8.98 -14.12 -8.86
C GLY A 328 -7.79 -14.23 -9.81
N ALA A 329 -7.45 -15.44 -10.28
CA ALA A 329 -6.31 -15.70 -11.15
C ALA A 329 -6.65 -15.51 -12.64
N ASP A 330 -5.61 -15.47 -13.47
CA ASP A 330 -5.67 -15.43 -14.93
C ASP A 330 -5.27 -16.79 -15.48
N ILE A 331 -6.29 -17.61 -15.83
CA ILE A 331 -6.07 -18.96 -16.35
C ILE A 331 -5.74 -18.86 -17.84
N LEU A 332 -4.57 -19.32 -18.23
CA LEU A 332 -4.10 -19.28 -19.62
C LEU A 332 -4.44 -20.55 -20.39
N GLU A 333 -4.28 -21.71 -19.74
CA GLU A 333 -4.44 -23.01 -20.37
C GLU A 333 -5.01 -24.02 -19.37
N ILE A 334 -5.77 -24.99 -19.87
CA ILE A 334 -6.27 -26.15 -19.11
C ILE A 334 -5.96 -27.41 -19.91
N ILE A 335 -5.26 -28.38 -19.33
CA ILE A 335 -4.91 -29.66 -19.93
C ILE A 335 -5.45 -30.76 -19.02
N ASP A 336 -6.44 -31.53 -19.50
CA ASP A 336 -7.15 -32.45 -18.64
C ASP A 336 -7.70 -33.67 -19.41
N HIS A 337 -7.96 -34.77 -18.69
CA HIS A 337 -8.57 -35.98 -19.23
C HIS A 337 -9.92 -36.32 -18.56
N HIS A 338 -10.31 -35.56 -17.54
CA HIS A 338 -11.56 -35.72 -16.81
C HIS A 338 -12.79 -35.19 -17.59
N ARG A 339 -13.98 -35.46 -17.07
CA ARG A 339 -15.20 -34.81 -17.54
C ARG A 339 -15.07 -33.29 -17.45
N ILE A 340 -15.78 -32.58 -18.33
CA ILE A 340 -15.84 -31.13 -18.27
C ILE A 340 -16.59 -30.70 -17.00
N GLY A 341 -15.91 -29.93 -16.15
CA GLY A 341 -16.40 -29.41 -14.89
C GLY A 341 -16.98 -28.00 -14.98
N SER A 342 -17.01 -27.29 -13.85
CA SER A 342 -17.68 -25.99 -13.67
C SER A 342 -16.74 -24.80 -13.58
N LEU A 343 -15.52 -24.90 -14.10
CA LEU A 343 -14.57 -23.80 -14.07
C LEU A 343 -14.94 -22.74 -15.11
N GLU A 344 -15.18 -21.51 -14.63
CA GLU A 344 -15.47 -20.36 -15.47
C GLU A 344 -14.23 -19.48 -15.60
N THR A 345 -13.98 -18.94 -16.80
CA THR A 345 -12.86 -18.05 -17.09
C THR A 345 -13.35 -16.72 -17.65
N MET A 346 -12.68 -15.61 -17.29
CA MET A 346 -13.05 -14.27 -17.78
C MET A 346 -12.48 -13.98 -19.18
N SER A 347 -11.49 -14.73 -19.61
CA SER A 347 -10.81 -14.57 -20.92
C SER A 347 -10.84 -15.91 -21.66
N PRO A 348 -10.70 -15.90 -23.00
CA PRO A 348 -10.50 -17.11 -23.76
C PRO A 348 -9.26 -17.88 -23.30
N VAL A 349 -9.39 -19.18 -23.13
CA VAL A 349 -8.29 -20.06 -22.67
C VAL A 349 -8.00 -21.14 -23.71
N PHE A 350 -6.76 -21.62 -23.77
CA PHE A 350 -6.47 -22.86 -24.48
C PHE A 350 -6.95 -24.03 -23.62
N PHE A 351 -7.95 -24.78 -24.10
CA PHE A 351 -8.50 -25.92 -23.39
C PHE A 351 -8.31 -27.20 -24.20
N ARG A 352 -7.48 -28.10 -23.68
CA ARG A 352 -7.26 -29.42 -24.26
C ARG A 352 -7.76 -30.48 -23.30
N ASN A 353 -8.89 -31.10 -23.65
CA ASN A 353 -9.46 -32.21 -22.91
C ASN A 353 -9.57 -33.41 -23.88
N GLN A 354 -9.10 -34.57 -23.44
CA GLN A 354 -9.15 -35.81 -24.23
C GLN A 354 -9.52 -36.98 -23.33
N PRO A 355 -10.43 -37.88 -23.77
CA PRO A 355 -10.84 -39.02 -22.99
C PRO A 355 -9.78 -40.14 -23.01
N LEU A 356 -8.67 -39.88 -22.38
CA LEU A 356 -7.51 -40.79 -22.22
C LEU A 356 -7.44 -41.22 -20.73
N GLY A 357 -6.60 -42.21 -20.46
CA GLY A 357 -6.47 -42.75 -19.11
C GLY A 357 -5.68 -41.86 -18.16
N CYS A 358 -5.02 -40.79 -18.63
CA CYS A 358 -4.11 -40.00 -17.83
C CYS A 358 -3.76 -38.67 -18.55
N THR A 359 -3.63 -37.56 -17.79
CA THR A 359 -3.19 -36.27 -18.34
C THR A 359 -1.76 -36.32 -18.85
N ALA A 360 -0.89 -37.13 -18.23
CA ALA A 360 0.48 -37.33 -18.72
C ALA A 360 0.55 -37.86 -20.15
N THR A 361 -0.43 -38.67 -20.60
CA THR A 361 -0.54 -39.12 -21.99
C THR A 361 -0.79 -37.96 -22.95
N ILE A 362 -1.64 -37.02 -22.58
CA ILE A 362 -1.90 -35.79 -23.37
C ILE A 362 -0.61 -34.97 -23.49
N ILE A 363 0.07 -34.77 -22.38
CA ILE A 363 1.31 -33.99 -22.33
C ILE A 363 2.40 -34.64 -23.20
N TYR A 364 2.51 -35.97 -23.17
CA TYR A 364 3.43 -36.67 -24.07
C TYR A 364 3.13 -36.37 -25.55
N GLN A 365 1.85 -36.41 -25.96
CA GLN A 365 1.47 -36.05 -27.35
C GLN A 365 1.86 -34.62 -27.66
N MET A 366 1.66 -33.68 -26.69
CA MET A 366 2.05 -32.28 -26.87
C MET A 366 3.56 -32.11 -27.05
N TYR A 367 4.39 -32.92 -26.39
CA TYR A 367 5.85 -32.94 -26.67
C TYR A 367 6.14 -33.31 -28.09
N GLN A 368 5.47 -34.35 -28.62
CA GLN A 368 5.64 -34.79 -30.00
C GLN A 368 5.18 -33.73 -31.00
N GLU A 369 4.02 -33.13 -30.77
CA GLU A 369 3.45 -32.10 -31.64
C GLU A 369 4.33 -30.85 -31.70
N ASN A 370 5.01 -30.49 -30.61
CA ASN A 370 5.91 -29.35 -30.55
C ASN A 370 7.35 -29.68 -30.96
N GLY A 371 7.66 -30.94 -31.28
CA GLY A 371 9.01 -31.38 -31.65
C GLY A 371 10.04 -31.21 -30.52
N VAL A 372 9.58 -31.18 -29.27
CA VAL A 372 10.42 -30.96 -28.09
C VAL A 372 10.95 -32.30 -27.58
N LYS A 373 12.26 -32.40 -27.35
CA LYS A 373 12.90 -33.62 -26.89
C LYS A 373 12.61 -33.86 -25.41
N ILE A 374 12.10 -35.05 -25.09
CA ILE A 374 11.82 -35.46 -23.71
C ILE A 374 13.10 -35.96 -23.04
N SER A 375 13.48 -35.40 -21.89
CA SER A 375 14.62 -35.89 -21.11
C SER A 375 14.25 -37.18 -20.37
N LYS A 376 15.28 -37.99 -20.00
CA LYS A 376 15.08 -39.25 -19.27
C LYS A 376 14.27 -39.07 -17.97
N LYS A 377 14.49 -37.93 -17.24
CA LYS A 377 13.75 -37.62 -16.03
C LYS A 377 12.27 -37.37 -16.32
N ILE A 378 11.97 -36.54 -17.29
CA ILE A 378 10.57 -36.26 -17.68
C ILE A 378 9.88 -37.49 -18.24
N ALA A 379 10.57 -38.29 -19.06
CA ALA A 379 10.03 -39.58 -19.56
C ALA A 379 9.65 -40.51 -18.39
N GLY A 380 10.52 -40.61 -17.35
CA GLY A 380 10.24 -41.38 -16.16
C GLY A 380 9.04 -40.89 -15.40
N LEU A 381 8.86 -39.56 -15.22
CA LEU A 381 7.70 -38.98 -14.55
C LEU A 381 6.42 -39.27 -15.32
N LEU A 382 6.39 -39.05 -16.64
CA LEU A 382 5.23 -39.35 -17.49
C LEU A 382 4.84 -40.81 -17.45
N MET A 383 5.85 -41.71 -17.51
CA MET A 383 5.65 -43.15 -17.41
C MET A 383 5.01 -43.54 -16.06
N ALA A 384 5.55 -43.02 -14.96
CA ALA A 384 5.03 -43.31 -13.60
C ALA A 384 3.59 -42.83 -13.47
N ALA A 385 3.27 -41.63 -13.97
CA ALA A 385 1.92 -41.08 -13.96
C ALA A 385 0.91 -41.96 -14.72
N ILE A 386 1.27 -42.39 -15.94
CA ILE A 386 0.42 -43.28 -16.76
C ILE A 386 0.18 -44.62 -16.05
N ILE A 387 1.21 -45.21 -15.44
CA ILE A 387 1.08 -46.47 -14.69
C ILE A 387 0.17 -46.30 -13.49
N SER A 388 0.35 -45.25 -12.73
CA SER A 388 -0.43 -44.94 -11.55
C SER A 388 -1.92 -44.77 -11.89
N ASP A 389 -2.23 -43.85 -12.77
CA ASP A 389 -3.60 -43.43 -13.06
C ASP A 389 -4.41 -44.49 -13.84
N THR A 390 -3.74 -45.27 -14.68
CA THR A 390 -4.34 -46.41 -15.39
C THR A 390 -4.40 -47.67 -14.55
N LEU A 391 -3.97 -47.68 -13.29
CA LEU A 391 -3.86 -48.85 -12.42
C LEU A 391 -3.14 -50.03 -13.11
N MET A 392 -1.97 -49.74 -13.68
CA MET A 392 -1.23 -50.69 -14.54
C MET A 392 -2.06 -51.23 -15.69
N PHE A 393 -2.77 -50.34 -16.41
CA PHE A 393 -3.65 -50.64 -17.58
C PHE A 393 -4.89 -51.43 -17.26
N ARG A 394 -5.32 -51.50 -15.98
CA ARG A 394 -6.50 -52.21 -15.54
C ARG A 394 -7.71 -51.26 -15.38
N SER A 395 -7.46 -49.95 -15.33
CA SER A 395 -8.53 -48.95 -15.23
C SER A 395 -9.46 -49.05 -16.46
N PRO A 396 -10.78 -48.97 -16.28
CA PRO A 396 -11.73 -48.91 -17.41
C PRO A 396 -11.55 -47.65 -18.26
N THR A 397 -10.85 -46.64 -17.77
CA THR A 397 -10.51 -45.39 -18.49
C THR A 397 -9.26 -45.58 -19.38
N CYS A 398 -8.45 -46.62 -19.18
CA CYS A 398 -7.24 -46.87 -19.92
C CYS A 398 -7.53 -47.14 -21.40
N THR A 399 -6.86 -46.39 -22.28
CA THR A 399 -7.00 -46.51 -23.72
C THR A 399 -5.79 -47.24 -24.38
N SER A 400 -5.94 -47.61 -25.67
CA SER A 400 -4.80 -48.11 -26.43
C SER A 400 -3.70 -47.07 -26.59
N ILE A 401 -4.05 -45.77 -26.57
CA ILE A 401 -3.07 -44.69 -26.71
C ILE A 401 -2.17 -44.61 -25.46
N ASP A 402 -2.71 -44.78 -24.24
CA ASP A 402 -1.93 -44.82 -23.00
C ASP A 402 -0.88 -45.94 -23.06
N ARG A 403 -1.27 -47.14 -23.56
CA ARG A 403 -0.34 -48.28 -23.73
C ARG A 403 0.75 -47.99 -24.76
N ILE A 404 0.39 -47.42 -25.93
CA ILE A 404 1.36 -47.08 -26.99
C ILE A 404 2.33 -46.01 -26.50
N THR A 405 1.83 -45.01 -25.77
CA THR A 405 2.67 -43.94 -25.19
C THR A 405 3.75 -44.50 -24.27
N LEU A 406 3.43 -45.50 -23.47
CA LEU A 406 4.38 -46.07 -22.51
C LEU A 406 5.44 -46.95 -23.17
N PHE A 407 5.03 -47.85 -24.12
CA PHE A 407 5.95 -48.80 -24.71
C PHE A 407 6.76 -48.27 -25.91
N GLY A 408 6.44 -47.02 -26.34
CA GLY A 408 7.05 -46.41 -27.52
C GLY A 408 6.68 -47.12 -28.81
N ASN A 409 6.90 -46.53 -29.96
CA ASN A 409 6.89 -47.20 -31.22
C ASN A 409 8.13 -48.12 -31.28
N SER A 410 8.04 -49.28 -30.61
CA SER A 410 8.96 -50.37 -30.84
C SER A 410 8.57 -51.03 -32.16
N VAL A 411 8.90 -50.36 -33.29
CA VAL A 411 9.01 -50.95 -34.61
C VAL A 411 10.20 -50.33 -35.32
#